data_0540843418f98d9a118caaf7f6661b73
#
_entry.id   0540843418f98d9a118caaf7f6661b73
#
_cell.length_a   1.000
_cell.length_b   1.000
_cell.length_c   1.000
_cell.angle_alpha   90.00
_cell.angle_beta   90.00
_cell.angle_gamma   90.00
#
_symmetry.space_group_name_H-M   'P 1'
#
loop_
_entity.id
_entity.type
_entity.pdbx_description
1 polymer ?
#
loop_
_entity_poly.entity_id
_entity_poly.type
_entity_poly.pdbx_seq_one_letter_code
_entity_poly.pdbx_strand_id
1 'polypeptide(L)'
;DIGEFTKEQYFNEHPYGNLFFDGKDHGIEFYALMQVDAYNETIFNVCLDTPEAKQEYLQEIENNVLYKRDMNITEDDHLVLLTTCTSDMTNGRNILVGRLTDQIYPEKEKAKNVGTGIDELKNAVGKVPVIVWFILIVLVLMLIARQIEKKRNKKKEGEGEA
;
A
#
# COMPACT_ATOMS: atom_id res chain seq x y z
N ASP A 1 3.41 9.04 -1.61
CA ASP A 1 2.64 10.04 -2.34
C ASP A 1 1.32 10.33 -1.61
N ILE A 2 1.00 11.62 -1.40
CA ILE A 2 -0.25 12.03 -0.72
C ILE A 2 -1.48 11.53 -1.49
N GLY A 3 -1.41 11.46 -2.82
CA GLY A 3 -2.49 10.93 -3.66
C GLY A 3 -2.90 9.49 -3.34
N GLU A 4 -2.00 8.66 -2.82
CA GLU A 4 -2.34 7.28 -2.44
C GLU A 4 -3.27 7.22 -1.23
N PHE A 5 -3.27 8.24 -0.38
CA PHE A 5 -4.16 8.33 0.79
C PHE A 5 -5.63 8.50 0.42
N THR A 6 -5.96 8.81 -0.85
CA THR A 6 -7.36 8.80 -1.34
C THR A 6 -7.96 7.39 -1.37
N LYS A 7 -7.12 6.36 -1.28
CA LYS A 7 -7.54 4.98 -1.10
C LYS A 7 -7.70 4.71 0.40
N GLU A 8 -8.91 4.43 0.85
CA GLU A 8 -9.20 4.21 2.27
C GLU A 8 -8.32 3.14 2.91
N GLN A 9 -8.04 2.05 2.20
CA GLN A 9 -7.14 1.02 2.67
C GLN A 9 -5.74 1.58 2.94
N TYR A 10 -5.18 2.38 2.01
CA TYR A 10 -3.87 2.99 2.17
C TYR A 10 -3.84 3.97 3.35
N PHE A 11 -4.88 4.79 3.48
CA PHE A 11 -5.04 5.68 4.63
C PHE A 11 -4.99 4.87 5.93
N ASN A 12 -5.75 3.76 6.04
CA ASN A 12 -5.80 2.94 7.25
C ASN A 12 -4.47 2.25 7.58
N GLU A 13 -3.72 1.81 6.56
CA GLU A 13 -2.44 1.11 6.73
C GLU A 13 -1.27 2.05 7.07
N HIS A 14 -1.40 3.36 6.81
CA HIS A 14 -0.34 4.34 6.99
C HIS A 14 -0.74 5.44 8.00
N PRO A 15 -0.83 5.10 9.30
CA PRO A 15 -1.30 6.06 10.31
C PRO A 15 -0.26 7.10 10.72
N TYR A 16 1.02 6.90 10.41
CA TYR A 16 2.11 7.71 10.94
C TYR A 16 3.05 8.20 9.85
N GLY A 17 3.71 9.31 10.13
CA GLY A 17 4.82 9.86 9.37
C GLY A 17 5.84 10.51 10.27
N ASN A 18 6.93 10.99 9.69
CA ASN A 18 7.94 11.79 10.40
C ASN A 18 8.22 13.07 9.61
N LEU A 19 8.55 14.12 10.31
CA LEU A 19 8.88 15.43 9.77
C LEU A 19 10.09 15.99 10.51
N PHE A 20 11.08 16.45 9.76
CA PHE A 20 12.16 17.25 10.32
C PHE A 20 11.74 18.72 10.33
N PHE A 21 11.63 19.31 11.51
CA PHE A 21 11.21 20.69 11.70
C PHE A 21 11.91 21.28 12.93
N ASP A 22 12.25 22.56 12.87
CA ASP A 22 12.92 23.29 13.97
C ASP A 22 14.17 22.58 14.53
N GLY A 23 14.97 21.99 13.65
CA GLY A 23 16.25 21.36 13.98
C GLY A 23 16.15 19.97 14.63
N LYS A 24 14.98 19.37 14.72
CA LYS A 24 14.75 18.02 15.25
C LYS A 24 13.71 17.23 14.45
N ASP A 25 13.71 15.91 14.65
CA ASP A 25 12.68 15.05 14.13
C ASP A 25 11.43 15.09 15.00
N HIS A 26 10.28 15.06 14.36
CA HIS A 26 8.94 14.97 14.95
C HIS A 26 8.16 13.84 14.31
N GLY A 27 7.28 13.20 15.06
CA GLY A 27 6.28 12.30 14.49
C GLY A 27 5.05 13.05 14.04
N ILE A 28 4.36 12.45 13.09
CA ILE A 28 3.03 12.88 12.63
C ILE A 28 2.06 11.71 12.81
N GLU A 29 0.96 11.95 13.47
CA GLU A 29 -0.18 11.04 13.51
C GLU A 29 -1.24 11.52 12.53
N PHE A 30 -1.41 10.81 11.42
CA PHE A 30 -2.39 11.21 10.42
C PHE A 30 -3.80 11.01 10.93
N TYR A 31 -4.52 12.12 11.06
CA TYR A 31 -5.87 12.19 11.59
C TYR A 31 -6.94 12.02 10.52
N ALA A 32 -6.87 12.84 9.46
CA ALA A 32 -7.90 12.90 8.45
C ALA A 32 -7.33 13.11 7.05
N LEU A 33 -8.04 12.61 6.06
CA LEU A 33 -7.91 13.03 4.67
C LEU A 33 -9.14 13.83 4.30
N MET A 34 -8.96 15.02 3.75
CA MET A 34 -10.03 15.87 3.26
C MET A 34 -9.78 16.34 1.83
N GLN A 35 -10.84 16.81 1.19
CA GLN A 35 -10.79 17.40 -0.14
C GLN A 35 -11.49 18.76 -0.13
N VAL A 36 -10.78 19.80 -0.56
CA VAL A 36 -11.28 21.18 -0.54
C VAL A 36 -10.91 21.91 -1.83
N ASP A 37 -11.59 23.03 -2.09
CA ASP A 37 -11.16 23.99 -3.10
C ASP A 37 -9.88 24.73 -2.65
N ALA A 38 -8.98 25.03 -3.59
CA ALA A 38 -7.73 25.75 -3.31
C ALA A 38 -7.97 27.18 -2.76
N TYR A 39 -9.15 27.71 -2.91
CA TYR A 39 -9.56 29.03 -2.40
C TYR A 39 -10.35 28.96 -1.08
N ASN A 40 -10.35 27.80 -0.40
CA ASN A 40 -10.95 27.69 0.94
C ASN A 40 -10.12 28.50 1.93
N GLU A 41 -10.59 29.72 2.22
CA GLU A 41 -9.86 30.70 3.05
C GLU A 41 -9.69 30.21 4.50
N THR A 42 -10.64 29.44 5.02
CA THR A 42 -10.55 28.89 6.40
C THR A 42 -9.42 27.86 6.50
N ILE A 43 -9.36 26.89 5.60
CA ILE A 43 -8.36 25.82 5.64
C ILE A 43 -6.94 26.33 5.36
N PHE A 44 -6.79 27.31 4.48
CA PHE A 44 -5.47 27.87 4.17
C PHE A 44 -5.09 29.09 5.02
N ASN A 45 -5.92 29.46 6.00
CA ASN A 45 -5.56 30.43 7.03
C ASN A 45 -4.75 29.74 8.14
N VAL A 46 -3.50 30.14 8.29
CA VAL A 46 -2.59 29.61 9.33
C VAL A 46 -2.54 30.48 10.58
N CYS A 47 -3.21 31.65 10.57
CA CYS A 47 -3.23 32.58 11.70
C CYS A 47 -4.49 32.32 12.55
N LEU A 48 -4.42 31.32 13.40
CA LEU A 48 -5.53 30.92 14.29
C LEU A 48 -5.26 31.43 15.70
N ASP A 49 -5.40 32.75 15.89
CA ASP A 49 -4.97 33.41 17.13
C ASP A 49 -6.00 33.30 18.27
N THR A 50 -7.23 32.89 17.99
CA THR A 50 -8.27 32.78 19.00
C THR A 50 -8.82 31.35 19.11
N PRO A 51 -9.33 30.94 20.28
CA PRO A 51 -9.98 29.63 20.44
C PRO A 51 -11.14 29.44 19.47
N GLU A 52 -11.93 30.49 19.22
CA GLU A 52 -13.07 30.44 18.30
C GLU A 52 -12.60 30.15 16.87
N ALA A 53 -11.51 30.78 16.40
CA ALA A 53 -10.94 30.54 15.08
C ALA A 53 -10.39 29.10 14.95
N LYS A 54 -9.79 28.57 16.02
CA LYS A 54 -9.33 27.18 16.06
C LYS A 54 -10.50 26.20 16.01
N GLN A 55 -11.59 26.46 16.73
CA GLN A 55 -12.80 25.64 16.67
C GLN A 55 -13.44 25.67 15.29
N GLU A 56 -13.57 26.84 14.67
CA GLU A 56 -14.07 26.98 13.30
C GLU A 56 -13.21 26.20 12.32
N TYR A 57 -11.89 26.24 12.47
CA TYR A 57 -10.94 25.50 11.67
C TYR A 57 -11.13 23.98 11.80
N LEU A 58 -11.24 23.45 13.02
CA LEU A 58 -11.51 22.04 13.25
C LEU A 58 -12.87 21.62 12.69
N GLN A 59 -13.90 22.47 12.80
CA GLN A 59 -15.21 22.21 12.21
C GLN A 59 -15.15 22.19 10.69
N GLU A 60 -14.33 23.06 10.07
CA GLU A 60 -14.17 23.08 8.62
C GLU A 60 -13.43 21.82 8.13
N ILE A 61 -12.46 21.29 8.89
CA ILE A 61 -11.87 19.97 8.60
C ILE A 61 -12.96 18.91 8.62
N GLU A 62 -13.80 18.85 9.67
CA GLU A 62 -14.87 17.87 9.81
C GLU A 62 -15.89 17.92 8.66
N ASN A 63 -16.20 19.12 8.16
CA ASN A 63 -17.15 19.32 7.08
C ASN A 63 -16.65 18.80 5.72
N ASN A 64 -15.33 18.71 5.53
CA ASN A 64 -14.69 18.36 4.25
C ASN A 64 -13.97 17.00 4.28
N VAL A 65 -14.03 16.26 5.38
CA VAL A 65 -13.32 15.00 5.55
C VAL A 65 -13.87 13.90 4.64
N LEU A 66 -12.98 13.16 4.00
CA LEU A 66 -13.29 11.93 3.27
C LEU A 66 -13.12 10.70 4.18
N TYR A 67 -12.02 10.65 4.90
CA TYR A 67 -11.68 9.59 5.87
C TYR A 67 -11.08 10.22 7.11
N LYS A 68 -11.42 9.70 8.29
CA LYS A 68 -10.79 10.11 9.55
C LYS A 68 -10.59 8.95 10.50
N ARG A 69 -9.63 9.12 11.40
CA ARG A 69 -9.43 8.22 12.55
C ARG A 69 -10.10 8.80 13.78
N ASP A 70 -10.56 7.92 14.64
CA ASP A 70 -11.07 8.31 15.96
C ASP A 70 -9.89 8.73 16.84
N MET A 71 -9.58 10.02 16.77
CA MET A 71 -8.53 10.69 17.53
C MET A 71 -9.15 11.90 18.23
N ASN A 72 -8.80 12.09 19.48
CA ASN A 72 -9.22 13.29 20.23
C ASN A 72 -8.32 14.47 19.82
N ILE A 73 -8.67 15.15 18.73
CA ILE A 73 -8.00 16.37 18.27
C ILE A 73 -8.63 17.57 18.97
N THR A 74 -7.82 18.44 19.51
CA THR A 74 -8.23 19.61 20.26
C THR A 74 -7.58 20.89 19.72
N GLU A 75 -8.00 22.04 20.23
CA GLU A 75 -7.47 23.37 19.89
C GLU A 75 -6.00 23.56 20.32
N ASP A 76 -5.50 22.72 21.24
CA ASP A 76 -4.12 22.74 21.73
C ASP A 76 -3.18 21.93 20.86
N ASP A 77 -3.71 21.10 19.95
CA ASP A 77 -2.89 20.29 19.07
C ASP A 77 -2.27 21.12 17.94
N HIS A 78 -1.02 20.81 17.60
CA HIS A 78 -0.36 21.38 16.42
C HIS A 78 -0.66 20.49 15.21
N LEU A 79 -1.36 21.04 14.25
CA LEU A 79 -1.73 20.33 13.03
C LEU A 79 -0.75 20.63 11.89
N VAL A 80 -0.47 19.60 11.11
CA VAL A 80 0.32 19.64 9.87
C VAL A 80 -0.59 19.26 8.71
N LEU A 81 -0.65 20.10 7.68
CA LEU A 81 -1.40 19.86 6.47
C LEU A 81 -0.46 19.54 5.30
N LEU A 82 -0.53 18.32 4.79
CA LEU A 82 0.17 17.93 3.58
C LEU A 82 -0.79 18.00 2.41
N THR A 83 -0.55 18.91 1.46
CA THR A 83 -1.48 19.19 0.38
C THR A 83 -0.94 18.78 -1.00
N THR A 84 -1.82 18.29 -1.87
CA THR A 84 -1.55 18.02 -3.28
C THR A 84 -2.77 18.38 -4.13
N CYS A 85 -2.55 18.64 -5.43
CA CYS A 85 -3.65 18.83 -6.37
C CYS A 85 -4.44 17.53 -6.57
N THR A 86 -5.74 17.66 -6.82
CA THR A 86 -6.57 16.55 -7.32
C THR A 86 -7.19 16.93 -8.67
N SER A 87 -7.43 15.92 -9.49
CA SER A 87 -8.18 16.09 -10.75
C SER A 87 -9.69 15.90 -10.61
N ASP A 88 -10.16 15.50 -9.42
CA ASP A 88 -11.54 15.11 -9.16
C ASP A 88 -12.48 16.30 -9.08
N MET A 89 -11.91 17.48 -8.86
CA MET A 89 -12.66 18.75 -8.87
C MET A 89 -11.80 19.91 -9.40
N THR A 90 -12.44 20.94 -9.93
CA THR A 90 -11.76 22.18 -10.36
C THR A 90 -11.11 22.82 -9.15
N ASN A 91 -9.84 23.20 -9.27
CA ASN A 91 -9.02 23.75 -8.19
C ASN A 91 -8.92 22.88 -6.92
N GLY A 92 -9.23 21.59 -7.03
CA GLY A 92 -9.26 20.68 -5.89
C GLY A 92 -7.91 20.46 -5.25
N ARG A 93 -7.94 20.27 -3.93
CA ARG A 93 -6.79 19.87 -3.11
C ARG A 93 -7.16 18.66 -2.26
N ASN A 94 -6.35 17.62 -2.33
CA ASN A 94 -6.33 16.57 -1.31
C ASN A 94 -5.39 17.02 -0.21
N ILE A 95 -5.86 16.99 1.02
CA ILE A 95 -5.11 17.43 2.19
C ILE A 95 -5.11 16.31 3.22
N LEU A 96 -3.91 15.82 3.53
CA LEU A 96 -3.70 14.89 4.62
C LEU A 96 -3.38 15.68 5.87
N VAL A 97 -4.26 15.61 6.86
CA VAL A 97 -4.13 16.31 8.15
C VAL A 97 -3.51 15.38 9.16
N GLY A 98 -2.48 15.83 9.84
CA GLY A 98 -1.84 15.10 10.92
C GLY A 98 -1.59 15.95 12.14
N ARG A 99 -1.56 15.31 13.32
CA ARG A 99 -1.12 15.92 14.58
C ARG A 99 0.38 15.76 14.71
N LEU A 100 1.08 16.84 14.99
CA LEU A 100 2.50 16.82 15.29
C LEU A 100 2.74 16.29 16.72
N THR A 101 3.70 15.39 16.87
CA THR A 101 4.10 14.82 18.18
C THR A 101 5.60 14.79 18.34
N ASP A 102 6.08 14.70 19.58
CA ASP A 102 7.50 14.47 19.86
C ASP A 102 7.91 12.99 19.74
N GLN A 103 6.94 12.10 19.53
CA GLN A 103 7.18 10.68 19.32
C GLN A 103 7.56 10.43 17.86
N ILE A 104 8.76 9.91 17.61
CA ILE A 104 9.22 9.50 16.28
C ILE A 104 8.71 8.09 16.01
N TYR A 105 8.13 7.89 14.83
CA TYR A 105 7.66 6.58 14.39
C TYR A 105 8.75 5.90 13.53
N PRO A 106 9.05 4.61 13.77
CA PRO A 106 9.96 3.89 12.89
C PRO A 106 9.40 3.87 11.47
N GLU A 107 10.25 4.19 10.48
CA GLU A 107 9.88 3.92 9.10
C GLU A 107 9.47 2.44 9.04
N LYS A 108 8.24 2.17 8.61
CA LYS A 108 7.90 0.82 8.20
C LYS A 108 8.90 0.53 7.08
N GLU A 109 9.87 -0.34 7.33
CA GLU A 109 10.65 -0.92 6.25
C GLU A 109 9.60 -1.27 5.20
N LYS A 110 9.75 -0.69 3.99
CA LYS A 110 8.90 -1.06 2.84
C LYS A 110 8.83 -2.55 2.91
N ALA A 111 7.66 -3.10 3.26
CA ALA A 111 7.50 -4.52 3.39
C ALA A 111 8.16 -5.06 2.13
N LYS A 112 9.35 -5.66 2.28
CA LYS A 112 9.96 -6.42 1.20
C LYS A 112 8.80 -7.26 0.77
N ASN A 113 8.29 -7.06 -0.45
CA ASN A 113 7.25 -7.88 -0.99
C ASN A 113 7.64 -9.29 -0.59
N VAL A 114 7.08 -9.77 0.51
CA VAL A 114 7.06 -11.17 0.84
C VAL A 114 6.10 -11.69 -0.20
N GLY A 115 6.69 -11.89 -1.40
CA GLY A 115 6.00 -12.50 -2.49
C GLY A 115 5.33 -13.70 -1.88
N THR A 116 4.03 -13.79 -1.95
CA THR A 116 3.36 -15.05 -1.65
C THR A 116 4.20 -16.11 -2.33
N GLY A 117 4.46 -17.26 -1.68
CA GLY A 117 5.38 -18.29 -2.20
C GLY A 117 5.14 -18.65 -3.69
N ILE A 118 4.01 -18.24 -4.26
CA ILE A 118 3.65 -18.28 -5.68
C ILE A 118 4.45 -17.25 -6.51
N ASP A 119 4.73 -16.06 -6.00
CA ASP A 119 5.50 -15.03 -6.73
C ASP A 119 7.00 -15.33 -6.67
N GLU A 120 7.50 -15.93 -5.59
CA GLU A 120 8.85 -16.48 -5.53
C GLU A 120 9.02 -17.67 -6.48
N LEU A 121 8.03 -18.56 -6.56
CA LEU A 121 7.99 -19.66 -7.53
C LEU A 121 7.97 -19.12 -8.98
N LYS A 122 7.16 -18.12 -9.30
CA LYS A 122 7.13 -17.51 -10.64
C LYS A 122 8.48 -16.87 -10.99
N ASN A 123 9.13 -16.19 -10.05
CA ASN A 123 10.44 -15.59 -10.25
C ASN A 123 11.56 -16.65 -10.36
N ALA A 124 11.45 -17.75 -9.63
CA ALA A 124 12.38 -18.87 -9.73
C ALA A 124 12.21 -19.60 -11.07
N VAL A 125 10.98 -19.87 -11.50
CA VAL A 125 10.65 -20.52 -12.77
C VAL A 125 11.08 -19.65 -13.97
N GLY A 126 10.92 -18.34 -13.89
CA GLY A 126 11.36 -17.41 -14.94
C GLY A 126 12.88 -17.30 -15.09
N LYS A 127 13.66 -17.72 -14.08
CA LYS A 127 15.14 -17.72 -14.13
C LYS A 127 15.73 -19.06 -14.59
N VAL A 128 14.90 -20.10 -14.72
CA VAL A 128 15.36 -21.41 -15.20
C VAL A 128 15.56 -21.33 -16.72
N PRO A 129 16.78 -21.62 -17.23
CA PRO A 129 17.02 -21.59 -18.65
C PRO A 129 16.04 -22.52 -19.40
N VAL A 130 15.53 -22.08 -20.51
CA VAL A 130 14.57 -22.83 -21.35
C VAL A 130 15.06 -24.26 -21.63
N ILE A 131 16.37 -24.44 -21.71
CA ILE A 131 17.02 -25.72 -21.96
C ILE A 131 16.72 -26.76 -20.83
N VAL A 132 16.58 -26.30 -19.59
CA VAL A 132 16.25 -27.21 -18.45
C VAL A 132 14.82 -27.73 -18.58
N TRP A 133 13.89 -26.89 -19.04
CA TRP A 133 12.52 -27.31 -19.33
C TRP A 133 12.47 -28.33 -20.46
N PHE A 134 13.28 -28.14 -21.52
CA PHE A 134 13.41 -29.14 -22.59
C PHE A 134 13.92 -30.48 -22.08
N ILE A 135 14.96 -30.48 -21.23
CA ILE A 135 15.51 -31.70 -20.62
C ILE A 135 14.45 -32.42 -19.79
N LEU A 136 13.70 -31.71 -18.97
CA LEU A 136 12.62 -32.28 -18.16
C LEU A 136 11.53 -32.93 -19.01
N ILE A 137 11.10 -32.26 -20.09
CA ILE A 137 10.11 -32.79 -21.02
C ILE A 137 10.60 -34.07 -21.67
N VAL A 138 11.86 -34.10 -22.13
CA VAL A 138 12.45 -35.30 -22.76
C VAL A 138 12.54 -36.46 -21.77
N LEU A 139 12.90 -36.19 -20.52
CA LEU A 139 12.93 -37.22 -19.46
C LEU A 139 11.56 -37.82 -19.19
N VAL A 140 10.53 -36.97 -19.10
CA VAL A 140 9.14 -37.41 -18.89
C VAL A 140 8.67 -38.25 -20.08
N LEU A 141 8.96 -37.83 -21.32
CA LEU A 141 8.60 -38.60 -22.52
C LEU A 141 9.32 -39.98 -22.56
N MET A 142 10.62 -40.04 -22.17
CA MET A 142 11.34 -41.31 -22.05
C MET A 142 10.72 -42.25 -21.01
N LEU A 143 10.29 -41.70 -19.86
CA LEU A 143 9.64 -42.53 -18.83
C LEU A 143 8.29 -43.07 -19.31
N ILE A 144 7.51 -42.27 -20.02
CA ILE A 144 6.24 -42.70 -20.62
C ILE A 144 6.49 -43.79 -21.68
N ALA A 145 7.46 -43.59 -22.58
CA ALA A 145 7.83 -44.60 -23.60
C ALA A 145 8.20 -45.92 -22.97
N ARG A 146 9.06 -45.91 -21.92
CA ARG A 146 9.43 -47.14 -21.17
C ARG A 146 8.22 -47.82 -20.53
N GLN A 147 7.26 -47.06 -20.01
CA GLN A 147 6.04 -47.65 -19.45
C GLN A 147 5.17 -48.33 -20.52
N ILE A 148 5.07 -47.68 -21.69
CA ILE A 148 4.31 -48.22 -22.83
C ILE A 148 4.95 -49.51 -23.33
N GLU A 149 6.28 -49.56 -23.51
CA GLU A 149 7.00 -50.78 -23.89
C GLU A 149 6.79 -51.90 -22.88
N LYS A 150 6.90 -51.60 -21.58
CA LYS A 150 6.68 -52.59 -20.51
C LYS A 150 5.24 -53.17 -20.55
N LYS A 151 4.25 -52.34 -20.86
CA LYS A 151 2.86 -52.80 -21.05
C LYS A 151 2.70 -53.64 -22.29
N ARG A 152 3.34 -53.27 -23.42
CA ARG A 152 3.28 -54.02 -24.68
C ARG A 152 3.94 -55.41 -24.55
N ASN A 153 5.07 -55.50 -23.87
CA ASN A 153 5.79 -56.77 -23.64
C ASN A 153 4.96 -57.69 -22.74
N LYS A 154 4.36 -57.20 -21.66
CA LYS A 154 3.45 -57.99 -20.80
C LYS A 154 2.23 -58.52 -21.57
N LYS A 155 1.75 -57.79 -22.57
CA LYS A 155 0.61 -58.23 -23.40
C LYS A 155 1.04 -59.35 -24.36
N LYS A 156 2.27 -59.31 -24.88
CA LYS A 156 2.78 -60.36 -25.79
C LYS A 156 3.10 -61.66 -25.05
N GLU A 157 3.52 -61.62 -23.78
CA GLU A 157 3.75 -62.77 -22.95
C GLU A 157 2.47 -63.48 -22.52
N GLY A 158 1.35 -62.73 -22.39
CA GLY A 158 0.02 -63.33 -22.07
C GLY A 158 -0.73 -63.91 -23.25
N GLU A 159 -0.36 -63.61 -24.50
CA GLU A 159 -1.00 -64.16 -25.73
C GLU A 159 -0.25 -65.40 -26.27
N GLY A 160 0.87 -65.76 -25.66
CA GLY A 160 1.65 -66.96 -26.08
C GLY A 160 1.40 -68.24 -25.28
N GLU A 161 0.52 -68.23 -24.29
CA GLU A 161 0.15 -69.35 -23.43
C GLU A 161 -1.31 -69.80 -23.58
N ALA A 162 -1.95 -69.57 -24.75
CA ALA A 162 -3.29 -70.07 -25.06
C ALA A 162 -3.26 -71.01 -26.26
#